data_26c7fba76cbbaa31fcb4d132e7d48bb3
#
_entry.id   26c7fba76cbbaa31fcb4d132e7d48bb3
#
_cell.length_a   1.000
_cell.length_b   1.000
_cell.length_c   1.000
_cell.angle_alpha   90.00
_cell.angle_beta   90.00
_cell.angle_gamma   90.00
#
_symmetry.space_group_name_H-M   'P 1'
#
loop_
_entity.id
_entity.type
_entity.pdbx_description
1 polymer ?
#
loop_
_entity_poly.entity_id
_entity_poly.type
_entity_poly.pdbx_seq_one_letter_code
_entity_poly.pdbx_strand_id
1 'polypeptide(L)'
;LPDVEITCPDCGGSRYQKDAAALYRTRKDGTQAESLPRLMEMSVDEALAACADLKLVASRLQTLSSLGLGYLTLGEATPSLSGGEAQRLKLASEMGKGQADTVFVFDEPTIGLHPLDVRTLLGVFQRLIDSGATVVVIEHDLDVIRNADYLVDLGPGGGESGGRIVACG
;
A
#
# COMPACT_ATOMS: atom_id res chain seq x y z
N LEU A 1 8.77 -14.75 -25.01
CA LEU A 1 10.12 -14.19 -24.92
C LEU A 1 10.16 -13.47 -23.58
N PRO A 2 11.19 -13.67 -22.76
CA PRO A 2 11.34 -12.88 -21.54
C PRO A 2 11.51 -11.40 -21.94
N ASP A 3 10.85 -10.50 -21.21
CA ASP A 3 11.01 -9.07 -21.41
C ASP A 3 12.47 -8.69 -21.15
N VAL A 4 13.12 -8.08 -22.13
CA VAL A 4 14.49 -7.60 -22.00
C VAL A 4 14.42 -6.15 -21.55
N GLU A 5 14.77 -5.90 -20.31
CA GLU A 5 14.91 -4.54 -19.80
C GLU A 5 16.22 -3.93 -20.31
N ILE A 6 16.09 -2.85 -21.07
CA ILE A 6 17.24 -2.09 -21.57
C ILE A 6 17.30 -0.78 -20.80
N THR A 7 18.38 -0.60 -20.04
CA THR A 7 18.64 0.66 -19.33
C THR A 7 18.81 1.80 -20.33
N CYS A 8 18.02 2.86 -20.18
CA CYS A 8 18.14 4.05 -21.03
C CYS A 8 19.56 4.66 -20.91
N PRO A 9 20.30 4.83 -22.02
CA PRO A 9 21.67 5.37 -21.97
C PRO A 9 21.73 6.84 -21.55
N ASP A 10 20.66 7.61 -21.76
CA ASP A 10 20.64 9.05 -21.45
C ASP A 10 20.45 9.33 -19.95
N CYS A 11 19.54 8.59 -19.32
CA CYS A 11 19.21 8.80 -17.89
C CYS A 11 19.76 7.72 -16.96
N GLY A 12 20.37 6.64 -17.50
CA GLY A 12 20.92 5.55 -16.68
C GLY A 12 19.85 4.84 -15.84
N GLY A 13 18.57 4.85 -16.27
CA GLY A 13 17.46 4.24 -15.53
C GLY A 13 16.76 5.20 -14.57
N SER A 14 17.28 6.40 -14.31
CA SER A 14 16.71 7.37 -13.36
C SER A 14 15.36 7.95 -13.78
N ARG A 15 14.97 7.82 -15.05
CA ARG A 15 13.76 8.42 -15.68
C ARG A 15 13.80 9.95 -15.78
N TYR A 16 14.86 10.60 -15.31
CA TYR A 16 15.00 12.06 -15.28
C TYR A 16 16.16 12.52 -16.14
N GLN A 17 16.00 13.68 -16.77
CA GLN A 17 17.11 14.36 -17.45
C GLN A 17 18.15 14.85 -16.44
N LYS A 18 19.41 14.96 -16.87
CA LYS A 18 20.53 15.35 -16.00
C LYS A 18 20.29 16.69 -15.31
N ASP A 19 19.71 17.67 -16.01
CA ASP A 19 19.41 18.99 -15.46
C ASP A 19 18.34 18.91 -14.36
N ALA A 20 17.29 18.09 -14.54
CA ALA A 20 16.27 17.86 -13.53
C ALA A 20 16.83 17.11 -12.32
N ALA A 21 17.79 16.20 -12.54
CA ALA A 21 18.47 15.47 -11.48
C ALA A 21 19.36 16.35 -10.60
N ALA A 22 19.81 17.49 -11.14
CA ALA A 22 20.65 18.47 -10.43
C ALA A 22 19.83 19.49 -9.61
N LEU A 23 18.49 19.43 -9.67
CA LEU A 23 17.63 20.33 -8.90
C LEU A 23 17.41 19.81 -7.49
N TYR A 24 17.67 20.68 -6.53
CA TYR A 24 17.49 20.41 -5.11
C TYR A 24 16.55 21.42 -4.48
N ARG A 25 15.75 20.98 -3.54
CA ARG A 25 14.91 21.86 -2.74
C ARG A 25 15.71 22.37 -1.53
N THR A 26 15.56 23.62 -1.19
CA THR A 26 16.07 24.16 0.08
C THR A 26 14.99 24.01 1.16
N ARG A 27 15.34 23.41 2.29
CA ARG A 27 14.47 23.31 3.47
C ARG A 27 14.37 24.67 4.18
N LYS A 28 13.38 24.80 5.08
CA LYS A 28 13.17 26.03 5.85
C LYS A 28 14.36 26.42 6.74
N ASP A 29 15.14 25.44 7.18
CA ASP A 29 16.35 25.61 7.97
C ASP A 29 17.59 25.98 7.14
N GLY A 30 17.42 26.15 5.83
CA GLY A 30 18.50 26.48 4.88
C GLY A 30 19.29 25.29 4.36
N THR A 31 19.02 24.07 4.85
CA THR A 31 19.69 22.85 4.37
C THR A 31 19.14 22.41 3.01
N GLN A 32 19.98 21.73 2.24
CA GLN A 32 19.58 21.14 0.96
C GLN A 32 18.85 19.83 1.20
N ALA A 33 17.67 19.65 0.58
CA ALA A 33 16.94 18.40 0.59
C ALA A 33 17.42 17.49 -0.56
N GLU A 34 16.99 16.24 -0.52
CA GLU A 34 17.29 15.27 -1.56
C GLU A 34 16.74 15.71 -2.94
N SER A 35 17.44 15.34 -4.01
CA SER A 35 16.93 15.50 -5.37
C SER A 35 15.78 14.52 -5.65
N LEU A 36 14.94 14.83 -6.64
CA LEU A 36 13.82 13.95 -6.98
C LEU A 36 14.26 12.53 -7.39
N PRO A 37 15.30 12.34 -8.24
CA PRO A 37 15.79 10.98 -8.53
C PRO A 37 16.22 10.23 -7.27
N ARG A 38 16.90 10.90 -6.35
CA ARG A 38 17.33 10.29 -5.09
C ARG A 38 16.14 9.88 -4.21
N LEU A 39 15.11 10.72 -4.14
CA LEU A 39 13.87 10.37 -3.44
C LEU A 39 13.19 9.13 -4.05
N MET A 40 13.20 9.01 -5.38
CA MET A 40 12.60 7.84 -6.06
C MET A 40 13.38 6.55 -5.82
N GLU A 41 14.64 6.60 -5.42
CA GLU A 41 15.44 5.45 -5.02
C GLU A 41 15.23 5.03 -3.56
N MET A 42 14.63 5.89 -2.75
CA MET A 42 14.37 5.62 -1.33
C MET A 42 13.15 4.71 -1.16
N SER A 43 13.18 3.94 -0.08
CA SER A 43 11.98 3.31 0.45
C SER A 43 10.98 4.36 0.94
N VAL A 44 9.72 3.99 1.07
CA VAL A 44 8.67 4.85 1.63
C VAL A 44 9.07 5.38 3.02
N ASP A 45 9.65 4.53 3.87
CA ASP A 45 10.04 4.93 5.24
C ASP A 45 11.24 5.89 5.22
N GLU A 46 12.23 5.69 4.37
CA GLU A 46 13.35 6.63 4.19
C GLU A 46 12.85 7.98 3.63
N ALA A 47 11.98 7.94 2.63
CA ALA A 47 11.39 9.15 2.05
C ALA A 47 10.50 9.90 3.04
N LEU A 48 9.79 9.18 3.93
CA LEU A 48 9.01 9.78 5.02
C LEU A 48 9.91 10.62 5.94
N ALA A 49 11.06 10.08 6.33
CA ALA A 49 12.04 10.82 7.14
C ALA A 49 12.63 12.02 6.37
N ALA A 50 12.98 11.83 5.09
CA ALA A 50 13.57 12.87 4.25
C ALA A 50 12.59 14.03 3.94
N CYS A 51 11.28 13.75 3.92
CA CYS A 51 10.21 14.71 3.59
C CYS A 51 9.38 15.16 4.80
N ALA A 52 9.86 14.96 6.03
CA ALA A 52 9.12 15.27 7.25
C ALA A 52 8.64 16.74 7.35
N ASP A 53 9.35 17.67 6.71
CA ASP A 53 8.98 19.09 6.64
C ASP A 53 7.86 19.40 5.62
N LEU A 54 7.50 18.45 4.75
CA LEU A 54 6.43 18.55 3.75
C LEU A 54 5.17 17.82 4.23
N LYS A 55 4.36 18.48 5.06
CA LYS A 55 3.20 17.86 5.75
C LYS A 55 2.32 16.99 4.86
N LEU A 56 1.99 17.45 3.63
CA LEU A 56 1.14 16.69 2.72
C LEU A 56 1.83 15.41 2.21
N VAL A 57 3.11 15.51 1.85
CA VAL A 57 3.91 14.37 1.39
C VAL A 57 4.12 13.38 2.54
N ALA A 58 4.54 13.87 3.70
CA ALA A 58 4.72 13.04 4.89
C ALA A 58 3.43 12.30 5.29
N SER A 59 2.27 12.95 5.23
CA SER A 59 0.98 12.31 5.51
C SER A 59 0.68 11.16 4.54
N ARG A 60 0.97 11.34 3.23
CA ARG A 60 0.77 10.28 2.23
C ARG A 60 1.75 9.12 2.42
N LEU A 61 3.02 9.41 2.67
CA LEU A 61 4.03 8.40 2.94
C LEU A 61 3.73 7.64 4.24
N GLN A 62 3.26 8.34 5.28
CA GLN A 62 2.81 7.70 6.52
C GLN A 62 1.64 6.74 6.29
N THR A 63 0.70 7.08 5.39
CA THR A 63 -0.38 6.18 5.00
C THR A 63 0.17 4.90 4.36
N LEU A 64 1.12 5.02 3.42
CA LEU A 64 1.76 3.86 2.80
C LEU A 64 2.51 2.99 3.83
N SER A 65 3.32 3.61 4.69
CA SER A 65 4.02 2.92 5.78
C SER A 65 3.05 2.18 6.70
N SER A 66 1.93 2.83 7.08
CA SER A 66 0.89 2.23 7.92
C SER A 66 0.13 1.06 7.26
N LEU A 67 0.25 0.88 5.97
CA LEU A 67 -0.28 -0.25 5.21
C LEU A 67 0.74 -1.38 5.00
N GLY A 68 1.89 -1.33 5.69
CA GLY A 68 2.96 -2.30 5.51
C GLY A 68 3.69 -2.18 4.17
N LEU A 69 3.67 -0.99 3.55
CA LEU A 69 4.36 -0.69 2.29
C LEU A 69 5.62 0.16 2.51
N GLY A 70 6.08 0.28 3.75
CA GLY A 70 7.23 1.11 4.14
C GLY A 70 8.54 0.74 3.44
N TYR A 71 8.71 -0.53 3.10
CA TYR A 71 9.88 -1.07 2.43
C TYR A 71 9.90 -0.83 0.91
N LEU A 72 8.75 -0.55 0.29
CA LEU A 72 8.67 -0.35 -1.17
C LEU A 72 9.45 0.89 -1.58
N THR A 73 10.18 0.79 -2.67
CA THR A 73 10.87 1.92 -3.28
C THR A 73 9.87 2.84 -3.97
N LEU A 74 9.97 4.16 -3.79
CA LEU A 74 9.06 5.12 -4.45
C LEU A 74 9.07 5.01 -5.97
N GLY A 75 10.23 4.66 -6.54
CA GLY A 75 10.42 4.42 -7.97
C GLY A 75 10.03 3.02 -8.43
N GLU A 76 9.43 2.19 -7.59
CA GLU A 76 9.05 0.80 -7.95
C GLU A 76 8.14 0.76 -9.17
N ALA A 77 8.36 -0.23 -10.02
CA ALA A 77 7.52 -0.44 -11.19
C ALA A 77 6.23 -1.19 -10.77
N THR A 78 5.07 -0.70 -11.20
CA THR A 78 3.78 -1.34 -10.85
C THR A 78 3.72 -2.84 -11.16
N PRO A 79 4.29 -3.36 -12.27
CA PRO A 79 4.28 -4.80 -12.56
C PRO A 79 5.08 -5.66 -11.58
N SER A 80 5.98 -5.08 -10.78
CA SER A 80 6.78 -5.81 -9.78
C SER A 80 6.04 -6.05 -8.46
N LEU A 81 4.92 -5.35 -8.24
CA LEU A 81 4.13 -5.46 -7.02
C LEU A 81 3.38 -6.79 -6.95
N SER A 82 3.37 -7.41 -5.79
CA SER A 82 2.48 -8.54 -5.50
C SER A 82 1.01 -8.09 -5.49
N GLY A 83 0.08 -9.05 -5.62
CA GLY A 83 -1.35 -8.75 -5.57
C GLY A 83 -1.77 -8.00 -4.30
N GLY A 84 -1.28 -8.43 -3.14
CA GLY A 84 -1.55 -7.78 -1.87
C GLY A 84 -0.96 -6.36 -1.76
N GLU A 85 0.26 -6.13 -2.28
CA GLU A 85 0.87 -4.80 -2.35
C GLU A 85 0.06 -3.85 -3.24
N ALA A 86 -0.35 -4.33 -4.41
CA ALA A 86 -1.17 -3.55 -5.33
C ALA A 86 -2.52 -3.16 -4.72
N GLN A 87 -3.19 -4.08 -3.99
CA GLN A 87 -4.42 -3.80 -3.27
C GLN A 87 -4.21 -2.74 -2.18
N ARG A 88 -3.17 -2.88 -1.35
CA ARG A 88 -2.85 -1.92 -0.29
C ARG A 88 -2.47 -0.55 -0.85
N LEU A 89 -1.75 -0.50 -1.99
CA LEU A 89 -1.43 0.75 -2.67
C LEU A 89 -2.70 1.44 -3.19
N LYS A 90 -3.63 0.67 -3.78
CA LYS A 90 -4.94 1.19 -4.19
C LYS A 90 -5.73 1.71 -2.99
N LEU A 91 -5.75 0.99 -1.88
CA LEU A 91 -6.37 1.44 -0.64
C LEU A 91 -5.78 2.77 -0.16
N ALA A 92 -4.45 2.92 -0.16
CA ALA A 92 -3.79 4.18 0.19
C ALA A 92 -4.26 5.36 -0.66
N SER A 93 -4.52 5.13 -1.96
CA SER A 93 -5.01 6.16 -2.88
C SER A 93 -6.45 6.60 -2.60
N GLU A 94 -7.26 5.73 -2.03
CA GLU A 94 -8.66 6.01 -1.67
C GLU A 94 -8.79 6.64 -0.28
N MET A 95 -7.84 6.40 0.61
CA MET A 95 -7.88 6.96 1.97
C MET A 95 -7.90 8.50 1.95
N GLY A 96 -8.80 9.08 2.75
CA GLY A 96 -8.99 10.54 2.85
C GLY A 96 -10.00 11.12 1.85
N LYS A 97 -10.62 10.30 1.00
CA LYS A 97 -11.84 10.65 0.26
C LYS A 97 -13.06 10.38 1.14
N GLY A 98 -14.21 10.99 0.82
CA GLY A 98 -15.47 10.63 1.49
C GLY A 98 -15.79 9.15 1.25
N GLN A 99 -15.93 8.37 2.31
CA GLN A 99 -16.05 6.90 2.26
C GLN A 99 -17.47 6.42 2.55
N ALA A 100 -18.38 7.32 2.91
CA ALA A 100 -19.78 6.99 3.19
C ALA A 100 -20.40 6.27 1.98
N ASP A 101 -21.13 5.20 2.25
CA ASP A 101 -21.78 4.35 1.25
C ASP A 101 -20.84 3.63 0.26
N THR A 102 -19.55 3.52 0.59
CA THR A 102 -18.58 2.76 -0.21
C THR A 102 -18.42 1.34 0.31
N VAL A 103 -18.36 0.36 -0.59
CA VAL A 103 -18.02 -1.04 -0.26
C VAL A 103 -16.61 -1.33 -0.74
N PHE A 104 -15.75 -1.73 0.18
CA PHE A 104 -14.41 -2.22 -0.11
C PHE A 104 -14.41 -3.75 -0.05
N VAL A 105 -13.86 -4.39 -1.07
CA VAL A 105 -13.68 -5.84 -1.10
C VAL A 105 -12.17 -6.11 -1.21
N PHE A 106 -11.66 -6.87 -0.26
CA PHE A 106 -10.26 -7.30 -0.21
C PHE A 106 -10.19 -8.81 -0.35
N ASP A 107 -9.30 -9.27 -1.22
CA ASP A 107 -9.02 -10.68 -1.44
C ASP A 107 -7.60 -10.98 -0.93
N GLU A 108 -7.53 -11.76 0.16
CA GLU A 108 -6.30 -12.15 0.86
C GLU A 108 -5.31 -11.00 1.11
N PRO A 109 -5.74 -9.88 1.72
CA PRO A 109 -4.91 -8.68 1.88
C PRO A 109 -3.73 -8.88 2.86
N THR A 110 -3.72 -9.97 3.63
CA THR A 110 -2.61 -10.29 4.55
C THR A 110 -1.46 -11.04 3.89
N ILE A 111 -1.60 -11.45 2.63
CA ILE A 111 -0.51 -12.15 1.92
C ILE A 111 0.78 -11.33 1.96
N GLY A 112 1.86 -11.96 2.44
CA GLY A 112 3.18 -11.36 2.53
C GLY A 112 3.36 -10.34 3.66
N LEU A 113 2.36 -10.17 4.54
CA LEU A 113 2.50 -9.34 5.72
C LEU A 113 3.13 -10.08 6.90
N HIS A 114 3.95 -9.36 7.66
CA HIS A 114 4.36 -9.81 8.98
C HIS A 114 3.17 -9.69 9.97
N PRO A 115 3.05 -10.55 11.00
CA PRO A 115 1.93 -10.49 11.95
C PRO A 115 1.68 -9.11 12.60
N LEU A 116 2.74 -8.31 12.80
CA LEU A 116 2.59 -6.94 13.31
C LEU A 116 1.89 -6.02 12.29
N ASP A 117 2.12 -6.25 11.00
CA ASP A 117 1.53 -5.46 9.93
C ASP A 117 0.06 -5.82 9.72
N VAL A 118 -0.34 -7.08 10.01
CA VAL A 118 -1.75 -7.50 10.03
C VAL A 118 -2.56 -6.65 11.02
N ARG A 119 -2.04 -6.40 12.21
CA ARG A 119 -2.69 -5.52 13.20
C ARG A 119 -2.84 -4.08 12.69
N THR A 120 -1.83 -3.59 11.98
CA THR A 120 -1.87 -2.26 11.38
C THR A 120 -2.91 -2.19 10.28
N LEU A 121 -3.02 -3.24 9.46
CA LEU A 121 -4.06 -3.37 8.42
C LEU A 121 -5.47 -3.42 9.03
N LEU A 122 -5.68 -4.16 10.11
CA LEU A 122 -6.94 -4.17 10.85
C LEU A 122 -7.33 -2.77 11.35
N GLY A 123 -6.35 -1.99 11.85
CA GLY A 123 -6.57 -0.59 12.22
C GLY A 123 -6.95 0.30 11.03
N VAL A 124 -6.53 -0.04 9.81
CA VAL A 124 -6.96 0.64 8.58
C VAL A 124 -8.40 0.28 8.24
N PHE A 125 -8.78 -1.00 8.31
CA PHE A 125 -10.17 -1.43 8.10
C PHE A 125 -11.11 -0.75 9.07
N GLN A 126 -10.74 -0.68 10.35
CA GLN A 126 -11.55 0.01 11.35
C GLN A 126 -11.77 1.49 10.99
N ARG A 127 -10.73 2.20 10.53
CA ARG A 127 -10.89 3.60 10.08
C ARG A 127 -11.81 3.75 8.88
N LEU A 128 -11.83 2.79 7.95
CA LEU A 128 -12.78 2.78 6.83
C LEU A 128 -14.21 2.61 7.33
N ILE A 129 -14.44 1.66 8.25
CA ILE A 129 -15.74 1.39 8.86
C ILE A 129 -16.21 2.62 9.64
N ASP A 130 -15.35 3.22 10.46
CA ASP A 130 -15.65 4.44 11.23
C ASP A 130 -16.02 5.64 10.32
N SER A 131 -15.52 5.65 9.07
CA SER A 131 -15.87 6.67 8.07
C SER A 131 -17.14 6.36 7.28
N GLY A 132 -17.85 5.27 7.61
CA GLY A 132 -19.13 4.88 7.02
C GLY A 132 -19.00 3.92 5.84
N ALA A 133 -17.83 3.33 5.60
CA ALA A 133 -17.65 2.30 4.58
C ALA A 133 -18.08 0.92 5.09
N THR A 134 -18.44 0.04 4.16
CA THR A 134 -18.57 -1.40 4.39
C THR A 134 -17.30 -2.09 3.91
N VAL A 135 -16.72 -2.95 4.73
CA VAL A 135 -15.51 -3.71 4.41
C VAL A 135 -15.83 -5.19 4.34
N VAL A 136 -15.57 -5.81 3.19
CA VAL A 136 -15.70 -7.25 2.97
C VAL A 136 -14.29 -7.79 2.73
N VAL A 137 -13.89 -8.80 3.52
CA VAL A 137 -12.56 -9.40 3.43
C VAL A 137 -12.69 -10.89 3.20
N ILE A 138 -12.03 -11.40 2.17
CA ILE A 138 -11.85 -12.82 1.91
C ILE A 138 -10.51 -13.19 2.51
N GLU A 139 -10.50 -13.99 3.58
CA GLU A 139 -9.30 -14.27 4.35
C GLU A 139 -9.34 -15.62 5.04
N HIS A 140 -8.15 -16.12 5.37
CA HIS A 140 -7.94 -17.31 6.20
C HIS A 140 -7.05 -17.01 7.42
N ASP A 141 -6.54 -15.77 7.55
CA ASP A 141 -5.79 -15.32 8.72
C ASP A 141 -6.71 -15.21 9.94
N LEU A 142 -6.32 -15.89 11.04
CA LEU A 142 -7.15 -16.00 12.24
C LEU A 142 -7.28 -14.65 12.98
N ASP A 143 -6.30 -13.75 12.88
CA ASP A 143 -6.38 -12.45 13.52
C ASP A 143 -7.39 -11.56 12.78
N VAL A 144 -7.49 -11.65 11.45
CA VAL A 144 -8.54 -10.97 10.68
C VAL A 144 -9.91 -11.55 10.99
N ILE A 145 -10.05 -12.88 10.94
CA ILE A 145 -11.32 -13.58 11.20
C ILE A 145 -11.89 -13.24 12.59
N ARG A 146 -11.04 -13.21 13.62
CA ARG A 146 -11.44 -12.88 15.01
C ARG A 146 -11.89 -11.42 15.19
N ASN A 147 -11.51 -10.53 14.30
CA ASN A 147 -11.87 -9.11 14.35
C ASN A 147 -13.04 -8.75 13.42
N ALA A 148 -13.64 -9.72 12.75
CA ALA A 148 -14.83 -9.49 11.92
C ALA A 148 -16.08 -9.26 12.78
N ASP A 149 -16.92 -8.32 12.39
CA ASP A 149 -18.25 -8.09 13.00
C ASP A 149 -19.26 -9.14 12.57
N TYR A 150 -19.06 -9.71 11.37
CA TYR A 150 -19.88 -10.77 10.80
C TYR A 150 -19.03 -11.72 9.96
N LEU A 151 -19.19 -13.00 10.20
CA LEU A 151 -18.44 -14.06 9.51
C LEU A 151 -19.36 -14.85 8.59
N VAL A 152 -18.86 -15.18 7.40
CA VAL A 152 -19.49 -16.16 6.49
C VAL A 152 -18.44 -17.23 6.18
N ASP A 153 -18.64 -18.43 6.70
CA ASP A 153 -17.77 -19.58 6.44
C ASP A 153 -18.31 -20.39 5.26
N LEU A 154 -17.47 -20.58 4.25
CA LEU A 154 -17.80 -21.29 3.01
C LEU A 154 -17.05 -22.63 2.95
N GLY A 155 -17.78 -23.71 2.74
CA GLY A 155 -17.20 -25.07 2.64
C GLY A 155 -18.26 -26.15 2.44
N PRO A 156 -17.90 -27.42 2.74
CA PRO A 156 -16.57 -28.00 2.55
C PRO A 156 -16.25 -28.13 1.05
N GLY A 157 -14.96 -28.13 0.73
CA GLY A 157 -14.48 -28.28 -0.64
C GLY A 157 -14.51 -26.99 -1.47
N GLY A 158 -14.06 -27.08 -2.72
CA GLY A 158 -13.96 -25.97 -3.66
C GLY A 158 -14.50 -26.34 -5.05
N GLY A 159 -14.55 -25.39 -5.98
CA GLY A 159 -15.05 -25.58 -7.33
C GLY A 159 -16.53 -25.93 -7.38
N GLU A 160 -16.94 -26.82 -8.30
CA GLU A 160 -18.34 -27.19 -8.53
C GLU A 160 -19.01 -27.86 -7.32
N SER A 161 -18.26 -28.48 -6.41
CA SER A 161 -18.76 -29.14 -5.21
C SER A 161 -18.69 -28.30 -3.93
N GLY A 162 -18.12 -27.07 -4.03
CA GLY A 162 -17.94 -26.15 -2.90
C GLY A 162 -18.96 -25.01 -2.88
N GLY A 163 -18.62 -23.97 -2.11
CA GLY A 163 -19.38 -22.70 -2.09
C GLY A 163 -20.71 -22.75 -1.32
N ARG A 164 -20.86 -23.68 -0.38
CA ARG A 164 -21.98 -23.68 0.55
C ARG A 164 -21.63 -22.93 1.82
N ILE A 165 -22.60 -22.20 2.36
CA ILE A 165 -22.44 -21.58 3.68
C ILE A 165 -22.50 -22.71 4.73
N VAL A 166 -21.43 -22.86 5.49
CA VAL A 166 -21.29 -23.81 6.58
C VAL A 166 -21.72 -23.19 7.89
N ALA A 167 -21.30 -21.94 8.11
CA ALA A 167 -21.66 -21.16 9.27
C ALA A 167 -21.72 -19.66 8.90
N CYS A 168 -22.53 -18.90 9.63
CA CYS A 168 -22.56 -17.45 9.55
C CYS A 168 -23.03 -16.85 10.88
N GLY A 169 -22.50 -15.70 11.24
CA GLY A 169 -22.86 -15.01 12.48
C GLY A 169 -21.86 -13.95 12.90
#